data_f15b155022c2d8d07d8fe75a471ff312
#
_entry.id   f15b155022c2d8d07d8fe75a471ff312
#
_cell.length_a   1.000
_cell.length_b   1.000
_cell.length_c   1.000
_cell.angle_alpha   90.00
_cell.angle_beta   90.00
_cell.angle_gamma   90.00
#
_symmetry.space_group_name_H-M   'P 1'
#
loop_
_entity.id
_entity.type
_entity.pdbx_description
1 polymer ?
#
loop_
_entity_poly.entity_id
_entity_poly.type
_entity_poly.pdbx_seq_one_letter_code
_entity_poly.pdbx_strand_id
1 'polypeptide(L)'
;VLTHHGEIFYRYAVTILGTVADAKNAVSASTELSGDLTIGTIESICESIFPDLLKKFHQLYPNVSVSIVLDSPDVLLDRMNKNSIDLVYLLDQPIDDKRFIKVLEAPENISFVSSSVHTLAKNDPTGLASVISHPFLLTEKNASYRFVLDRYLASLGKEIKPFLEIGNTEFIINMLK
;
A
#
# COMPACT_ATOMS: atom_id res chain seq x y z
N VAL A 1 20.60 1.60 22.34
CA VAL A 1 19.54 0.58 22.50
C VAL A 1 18.78 0.92 23.76
N LEU A 2 17.47 1.03 23.67
CA LEU A 2 16.62 1.28 24.83
C LEU A 2 16.45 0.01 25.67
N THR A 3 16.28 0.16 26.97
CA THR A 3 15.82 -0.92 27.83
C THR A 3 14.34 -1.19 27.60
N HIS A 4 13.79 -2.32 28.04
CA HIS A 4 12.37 -2.61 27.95
C HIS A 4 11.47 -1.49 28.53
N HIS A 5 11.83 -0.96 29.70
CA HIS A 5 11.14 0.20 30.28
C HIS A 5 11.34 1.48 29.45
N GLY A 6 12.51 1.65 28.83
CA GLY A 6 12.78 2.75 27.90
C GLY A 6 11.90 2.72 26.66
N GLU A 7 11.64 1.54 26.09
CA GLU A 7 10.72 1.37 24.95
C GLU A 7 9.27 1.69 25.33
N ILE A 8 8.84 1.27 26.53
CA ILE A 8 7.51 1.61 27.04
C ILE A 8 7.40 3.14 27.22
N PHE A 9 8.38 3.75 27.88
CA PHE A 9 8.41 5.20 28.09
C PHE A 9 8.44 5.97 26.77
N TYR A 10 9.24 5.53 25.81
CA TYR A 10 9.34 6.16 24.49
C TYR A 10 7.98 6.23 23.77
N ARG A 11 7.21 5.14 23.77
CA ARG A 11 5.85 5.14 23.16
C ARG A 11 4.92 6.16 23.81
N TYR A 12 4.92 6.24 25.14
CA TYR A 12 4.13 7.27 25.84
C TYR A 12 4.63 8.68 25.57
N ALA A 13 5.94 8.89 25.53
CA ALA A 13 6.52 10.19 25.24
C ALA A 13 6.14 10.68 23.84
N VAL A 14 6.20 9.83 22.81
CA VAL A 14 5.74 10.16 21.45
C VAL A 14 4.26 10.53 21.44
N THR A 15 3.41 9.75 22.11
CA THR A 15 1.97 10.06 22.20
C THR A 15 1.70 11.40 22.88
N ILE A 16 2.39 11.70 23.99
CA ILE A 16 2.26 12.97 24.71
C ILE A 16 2.70 14.14 23.82
N LEU A 17 3.84 14.02 23.17
CA LEU A 17 4.34 15.07 22.27
C LEU A 17 3.40 15.32 21.09
N GLY A 18 2.83 14.28 20.49
CA GLY A 18 1.80 14.36 19.47
C GLY A 18 0.57 15.11 19.99
N THR A 19 0.02 14.72 21.15
CA THR A 19 -1.14 15.39 21.76
C THR A 19 -0.88 16.87 22.06
N VAL A 20 0.34 17.23 22.49
CA VAL A 20 0.73 18.63 22.71
C VAL A 20 0.79 19.40 21.39
N ALA A 21 1.29 18.80 20.33
CA ALA A 21 1.30 19.40 18.98
C ALA A 21 -0.13 19.64 18.48
N ASP A 22 -1.01 18.63 18.61
CA ASP A 22 -2.42 18.73 18.24
C ASP A 22 -3.14 19.85 19.02
N ALA A 23 -2.91 19.93 20.34
CA ALA A 23 -3.49 20.97 21.16
C ALA A 23 -3.01 22.38 20.75
N LYS A 24 -1.73 22.55 20.41
CA LYS A 24 -1.20 23.80 19.88
C LYS A 24 -1.83 24.18 18.54
N ASN A 25 -1.95 23.22 17.63
CA ASN A 25 -2.56 23.41 16.32
C ASN A 25 -4.05 23.78 16.44
N ALA A 26 -4.78 23.13 17.35
CA ALA A 26 -6.20 23.41 17.58
C ALA A 26 -6.47 24.82 18.14
N VAL A 27 -5.51 25.40 18.84
CA VAL A 27 -5.62 26.74 19.45
C VAL A 27 -5.01 27.85 18.58
N SER A 28 -4.11 27.47 17.64
CA SER A 28 -3.52 28.42 16.71
C SER A 28 -4.59 28.92 15.73
N ALA A 29 -4.81 30.23 15.70
CA ALA A 29 -5.81 30.86 14.83
C ALA A 29 -5.40 30.92 13.35
N SER A 30 -4.37 30.17 12.93
CA SER A 30 -3.99 30.11 11.52
C SER A 30 -4.96 29.18 10.79
N THR A 31 -5.68 29.74 9.82
CA THR A 31 -6.55 29.03 8.90
C THR A 31 -5.78 28.08 7.94
N GLU A 32 -4.48 28.14 7.95
CA GLU A 32 -3.62 27.35 7.07
C GLU A 32 -3.06 26.13 7.81
N LEU A 33 -3.37 24.94 7.31
CA LEU A 33 -2.79 23.68 7.79
C LEU A 33 -1.28 23.68 7.53
N SER A 34 -0.49 23.34 8.56
CA SER A 34 0.96 23.22 8.47
C SER A 34 1.45 22.10 9.39
N GLY A 35 2.61 21.54 9.10
CA GLY A 35 3.24 20.50 9.89
C GLY A 35 3.77 19.36 9.02
N ASP A 36 4.10 18.24 9.67
CA ASP A 36 4.66 17.07 9.01
C ASP A 36 3.60 15.96 8.95
N LEU A 37 3.49 15.30 7.78
CA LEU A 37 2.62 14.17 7.54
C LEU A 37 3.45 12.99 7.02
N THR A 38 3.50 11.91 7.77
CA THR A 38 4.18 10.67 7.36
C THR A 38 3.17 9.63 6.89
N ILE A 39 3.26 9.24 5.62
CA ILE A 39 2.35 8.28 5.00
C ILE A 39 3.10 6.99 4.70
N GLY A 40 2.60 5.87 5.20
CA GLY A 40 3.04 4.52 4.84
C GLY A 40 2.24 3.97 3.67
N THR A 41 2.91 3.39 2.69
CA THR A 41 2.25 2.74 1.55
C THR A 41 3.13 1.67 0.91
N ILE A 42 2.56 0.93 -0.03
CA ILE A 42 3.29 -0.02 -0.87
C ILE A 42 3.73 0.62 -2.18
N GLU A 43 4.77 0.06 -2.80
CA GLU A 43 5.41 0.60 -4.02
C GLU A 43 4.40 0.85 -5.15
N SER A 44 3.53 -0.12 -5.46
CA SER A 44 2.56 -0.02 -6.55
C SER A 44 1.55 1.13 -6.38
N ILE A 45 1.11 1.42 -5.16
CA ILE A 45 0.23 2.56 -4.86
C ILE A 45 1.03 3.86 -4.96
N CYS A 46 2.25 3.88 -4.42
CA CYS A 46 3.11 5.06 -4.47
C CYS A 46 3.37 5.51 -5.90
N GLU A 47 3.65 4.58 -6.81
CA GLU A 47 3.93 4.90 -8.20
C GLU A 47 2.68 5.28 -9.01
N SER A 48 1.54 4.63 -8.76
CA SER A 48 0.35 4.81 -9.59
C SER A 48 -0.59 5.93 -9.13
N ILE A 49 -0.76 6.12 -7.83
CA ILE A 49 -1.79 7.01 -7.26
C ILE A 49 -1.17 8.29 -6.69
N PHE A 50 -0.06 8.18 -5.96
CA PHE A 50 0.49 9.29 -5.18
C PHE A 50 1.01 10.46 -6.00
N PRO A 51 1.60 10.31 -7.19
CA PRO A 51 2.13 11.47 -7.92
C PRO A 51 1.08 12.55 -8.16
N ASP A 52 -0.10 12.19 -8.62
CA ASP A 52 -1.16 13.17 -8.89
C ASP A 52 -1.90 13.60 -7.60
N LEU A 53 -2.04 12.71 -6.64
CA LEU A 53 -2.63 13.02 -5.35
C LEU A 53 -1.77 14.05 -4.59
N LEU A 54 -0.46 13.83 -4.51
CA LEU A 54 0.46 14.70 -3.78
C LEU A 54 0.65 16.07 -4.44
N LYS A 55 0.64 16.13 -5.79
CA LYS A 55 0.61 17.42 -6.48
C LYS A 55 -0.59 18.26 -6.09
N LYS A 56 -1.80 17.67 -6.09
CA LYS A 56 -3.04 18.34 -5.68
C LYS A 56 -3.01 18.70 -4.20
N PHE A 57 -2.53 17.79 -3.35
CA PHE A 57 -2.41 18.02 -1.91
C PHE A 57 -1.50 19.21 -1.60
N HIS A 58 -0.31 19.25 -2.21
CA HIS A 58 0.62 20.37 -2.01
C HIS A 58 0.08 21.71 -2.50
N GLN A 59 -0.72 21.73 -3.58
CA GLN A 59 -1.38 22.96 -4.04
C GLN A 59 -2.40 23.48 -3.03
N LEU A 60 -3.10 22.58 -2.32
CA LEU A 60 -4.11 22.95 -1.32
C LEU A 60 -3.49 23.25 0.05
N TYR A 61 -2.39 22.57 0.39
CA TYR A 61 -1.76 22.64 1.71
C TYR A 61 -0.23 22.82 1.57
N PRO A 62 0.24 23.96 1.07
CA PRO A 62 1.65 24.17 0.75
C PRO A 62 2.59 24.16 1.97
N ASN A 63 2.02 24.38 3.17
CA ASN A 63 2.78 24.43 4.42
C ASN A 63 2.83 23.05 5.13
N VAL A 64 2.30 21.99 4.51
CA VAL A 64 2.42 20.62 5.02
C VAL A 64 3.58 19.90 4.32
N SER A 65 4.54 19.44 5.11
CA SER A 65 5.64 18.59 4.65
C SER A 65 5.16 17.13 4.62
N VAL A 66 5.33 16.44 3.50
CA VAL A 66 4.92 15.04 3.36
C VAL A 66 6.13 14.13 3.22
N SER A 67 6.19 13.09 4.06
CA SER A 67 7.17 11.99 3.98
C SER A 67 6.47 10.69 3.61
N ILE A 68 7.03 9.95 2.67
CA ILE A 68 6.51 8.62 2.25
C ILE A 68 7.42 7.53 2.78
N VAL A 69 6.83 6.52 3.39
CA VAL A 69 7.51 5.29 3.85
C VAL A 69 6.99 4.12 3.04
N LEU A 70 7.89 3.47 2.31
CA LEU A 70 7.57 2.28 1.52
C LEU A 70 8.00 1.03 2.30
N ASP A 71 7.06 0.13 2.54
CA ASP A 71 7.34 -1.15 3.19
C ASP A 71 6.18 -2.14 2.97
N SER A 72 6.31 -3.36 3.49
CA SER A 72 5.21 -4.33 3.52
C SER A 72 4.09 -3.91 4.47
N PRO A 73 2.83 -4.35 4.24
CA PRO A 73 1.69 -3.99 5.08
C PRO A 73 1.92 -4.22 6.58
N ASP A 74 2.47 -5.37 6.95
CA ASP A 74 2.72 -5.72 8.36
C ASP A 74 3.70 -4.75 9.04
N VAL A 75 4.77 -4.36 8.33
CA VAL A 75 5.77 -3.42 8.85
C VAL A 75 5.17 -2.02 8.97
N LEU A 76 4.35 -1.59 8.00
CA LEU A 76 3.70 -0.28 8.03
C LEU A 76 2.69 -0.18 9.18
N LEU A 77 1.91 -1.23 9.42
CA LEU A 77 0.97 -1.29 10.55
C LEU A 77 1.70 -1.31 11.90
N ASP A 78 2.83 -2.02 12.01
CA ASP A 78 3.67 -1.97 13.21
C ASP A 78 4.23 -0.58 13.47
N ARG A 79 4.70 0.12 12.43
CA ARG A 79 5.18 1.51 12.53
C ARG A 79 4.06 2.48 12.89
N MET A 80 2.85 2.29 12.37
CA MET A 80 1.68 3.07 12.74
C MET A 80 1.30 2.85 14.23
N ASN A 81 1.36 1.60 14.72
CA ASN A 81 1.20 1.30 16.14
C ASN A 81 2.24 1.99 17.05
N LYS A 82 3.42 2.27 16.51
CA LYS A 82 4.51 2.97 17.20
C LYS A 82 4.44 4.49 17.02
N ASN A 83 3.38 5.02 16.43
CA ASN A 83 3.19 6.44 16.10
C ASN A 83 4.34 7.04 15.26
N SER A 84 4.98 6.24 14.41
CA SER A 84 6.01 6.70 13.48
C SER A 84 5.49 6.90 12.05
N ILE A 85 4.22 6.61 11.83
CA ILE A 85 3.44 6.86 10.61
C ILE A 85 2.08 7.37 11.05
N ASP A 86 1.58 8.42 10.39
CA ASP A 86 0.30 9.07 10.70
C ASP A 86 -0.86 8.45 9.91
N LEU A 87 -0.60 8.05 8.67
CA LEU A 87 -1.58 7.47 7.76
C LEU A 87 -0.97 6.30 7.03
N VAL A 88 -1.73 5.22 6.86
CA VAL A 88 -1.34 4.09 6.01
C VAL A 88 -2.37 3.92 4.89
N TYR A 89 -1.90 3.82 3.64
CA TYR A 89 -2.72 3.50 2.48
C TYR A 89 -2.22 2.22 1.83
N LEU A 90 -3.03 1.17 1.91
CA LEU A 90 -2.67 -0.19 1.50
C LEU A 90 -3.69 -0.75 0.51
N LEU A 91 -3.22 -1.69 -0.30
CA LEU A 91 -4.06 -2.65 -1.01
C LEU A 91 -3.93 -3.98 -0.29
N ASP A 92 -4.97 -4.37 0.46
CA ASP A 92 -4.93 -5.59 1.27
C ASP A 92 -6.34 -6.16 1.49
N GLN A 93 -6.41 -7.31 2.17
CA GLN A 93 -7.66 -7.80 2.74
C GLN A 93 -8.20 -6.78 3.75
N PRO A 94 -9.53 -6.75 4.00
CA PRO A 94 -10.09 -5.87 5.00
C PRO A 94 -9.39 -6.03 6.35
N ILE A 95 -8.87 -4.91 6.87
CA ILE A 95 -8.21 -4.87 8.17
C ILE A 95 -9.26 -4.54 9.22
N ASP A 96 -9.52 -5.47 10.15
CA ASP A 96 -10.40 -5.26 11.31
C ASP A 96 -9.54 -5.16 12.58
N ASP A 97 -8.92 -4.00 12.75
CA ASP A 97 -8.10 -3.70 13.93
C ASP A 97 -8.61 -2.43 14.61
N LYS A 98 -9.19 -2.59 15.79
CA LYS A 98 -9.81 -1.48 16.57
C LYS A 98 -8.83 -0.41 17.03
N ARG A 99 -7.51 -0.64 16.88
CA ARG A 99 -6.49 0.35 17.19
C ARG A 99 -6.40 1.45 16.13
N PHE A 100 -6.92 1.21 14.94
CA PHE A 100 -6.88 2.12 13.81
C PHE A 100 -8.27 2.65 13.46
N ILE A 101 -8.31 3.85 12.96
CA ILE A 101 -9.52 4.44 12.38
C ILE A 101 -9.45 4.23 10.88
N LYS A 102 -10.37 3.42 10.35
CA LYS A 102 -10.52 3.27 8.91
C LYS A 102 -11.26 4.47 8.34
N VAL A 103 -10.58 5.28 7.54
CA VAL A 103 -11.15 6.50 6.92
C VAL A 103 -11.65 6.27 5.51
N LEU A 104 -11.11 5.25 4.81
CA LEU A 104 -11.52 4.87 3.46
C LEU A 104 -11.37 3.36 3.29
N GLU A 105 -12.34 2.76 2.60
CA GLU A 105 -12.27 1.39 2.10
C GLU A 105 -13.00 1.34 0.77
N ALA A 106 -12.35 0.81 -0.26
CA ALA A 106 -12.95 0.61 -1.57
C ALA A 106 -12.50 -0.73 -2.14
N PRO A 107 -13.38 -1.44 -2.86
CA PRO A 107 -12.97 -2.64 -3.57
C PRO A 107 -12.10 -2.30 -4.77
N GLU A 108 -11.02 -3.05 -4.97
CA GLU A 108 -10.16 -2.95 -6.15
C GLU A 108 -10.25 -4.21 -7.00
N ASN A 109 -10.35 -4.03 -8.30
CA ASN A 109 -10.38 -5.12 -9.25
C ASN A 109 -8.97 -5.55 -9.64
N ILE A 110 -8.69 -6.85 -9.53
CA ILE A 110 -7.44 -7.44 -10.02
C ILE A 110 -7.70 -8.04 -11.39
N SER A 111 -6.90 -7.62 -12.37
CA SER A 111 -7.02 -8.07 -13.76
C SER A 111 -5.75 -8.75 -14.24
N PHE A 112 -5.92 -9.74 -15.12
CA PHE A 112 -4.80 -10.25 -15.90
C PHE A 112 -4.53 -9.30 -17.06
N VAL A 113 -3.27 -9.00 -17.29
CA VAL A 113 -2.82 -8.15 -18.40
C VAL A 113 -1.88 -8.92 -19.31
N SER A 114 -1.88 -8.61 -20.59
CA SER A 114 -0.97 -9.20 -21.57
C SER A 114 -0.49 -8.15 -22.56
N SER A 115 0.63 -8.42 -23.24
CA SER A 115 1.04 -7.60 -24.38
C SER A 115 -0.08 -7.56 -25.43
N SER A 116 -0.27 -6.41 -26.08
CA SER A 116 -1.26 -6.21 -27.15
C SER A 116 -1.05 -7.13 -28.35
N VAL A 117 0.15 -7.63 -28.57
CA VAL A 117 0.47 -8.56 -29.66
C VAL A 117 0.22 -10.04 -29.27
N HIS A 118 -0.01 -10.31 -28.00
CA HIS A 118 -0.23 -11.67 -27.49
C HIS A 118 -1.56 -12.24 -27.99
N THR A 119 -1.63 -13.56 -28.16
CA THR A 119 -2.85 -14.23 -28.65
C THR A 119 -4.05 -14.04 -27.73
N LEU A 120 -3.84 -13.93 -26.42
CA LEU A 120 -4.91 -13.65 -25.45
C LEU A 120 -5.53 -12.26 -25.63
N ALA A 121 -4.75 -11.26 -26.09
CA ALA A 121 -5.27 -9.92 -26.36
C ALA A 121 -6.14 -9.86 -27.62
N LYS A 122 -5.97 -10.81 -28.55
CA LYS A 122 -6.70 -10.87 -29.82
C LYS A 122 -7.95 -11.72 -29.74
N ASN A 123 -7.98 -12.69 -28.85
CA ASN A 123 -9.08 -13.62 -28.67
C ASN A 123 -9.59 -13.44 -27.25
N ASP A 124 -10.88 -13.20 -27.09
CA ASP A 124 -11.49 -13.13 -25.77
C ASP A 124 -11.27 -14.48 -25.04
N PRO A 125 -10.48 -14.51 -23.95
CA PRO A 125 -10.15 -15.77 -23.29
C PRO A 125 -11.41 -16.36 -22.67
N THR A 126 -11.85 -17.50 -23.19
CA THR A 126 -13.08 -18.18 -22.80
C THR A 126 -13.02 -18.84 -21.41
N GLY A 127 -12.09 -18.44 -20.55
CA GLY A 127 -12.06 -18.84 -19.15
C GLY A 127 -10.65 -18.92 -18.54
N LEU A 128 -10.64 -19.00 -17.22
CA LEU A 128 -9.44 -19.03 -16.39
C LEU A 128 -8.44 -20.13 -16.83
N ALA A 129 -8.94 -21.31 -17.22
CA ALA A 129 -8.09 -22.42 -17.62
C ALA A 129 -7.22 -22.09 -18.84
N SER A 130 -7.76 -21.31 -19.78
CA SER A 130 -7.01 -20.82 -20.94
C SER A 130 -5.95 -19.81 -20.52
N VAL A 131 -6.30 -18.87 -19.64
CA VAL A 131 -5.39 -17.84 -19.17
C VAL A 131 -4.18 -18.46 -18.44
N ILE A 132 -4.42 -19.36 -17.49
CA ILE A 132 -3.36 -19.95 -16.66
C ILE A 132 -2.46 -20.97 -17.39
N SER A 133 -2.80 -21.35 -18.62
CA SER A 133 -1.95 -22.20 -19.45
C SER A 133 -0.77 -21.48 -20.09
N HIS A 134 -0.75 -20.16 -20.03
CA HIS A 134 0.34 -19.31 -20.56
C HIS A 134 1.43 -19.03 -19.51
N PRO A 135 2.65 -18.66 -19.95
CA PRO A 135 3.67 -18.17 -19.03
C PRO A 135 3.24 -16.90 -18.30
N PHE A 136 3.50 -16.83 -17.00
CA PHE A 136 3.16 -15.69 -16.15
C PHE A 136 4.38 -14.97 -15.61
N LEU A 137 4.28 -13.66 -15.55
CA LEU A 137 5.08 -12.79 -14.70
C LEU A 137 4.22 -12.49 -13.47
N LEU A 138 4.71 -12.76 -12.29
CA LEU A 138 3.98 -12.52 -11.05
C LEU A 138 4.81 -11.72 -10.07
N THR A 139 4.14 -11.03 -9.18
CA THR A 139 4.80 -10.39 -8.04
C THR A 139 5.19 -11.42 -6.99
N GLU A 140 5.94 -10.98 -6.01
CA GLU A 140 6.36 -11.79 -4.87
C GLU A 140 5.14 -12.33 -4.09
N LYS A 141 5.34 -13.46 -3.42
CA LYS A 141 4.26 -14.18 -2.72
C LYS A 141 3.60 -13.41 -1.58
N ASN A 142 4.30 -12.40 -1.04
CA ASN A 142 3.77 -11.56 0.05
C ASN A 142 2.91 -10.40 -0.44
N ALA A 143 2.84 -10.15 -1.75
CA ALA A 143 1.91 -9.15 -2.27
C ALA A 143 0.47 -9.61 -2.03
N SER A 144 -0.36 -8.73 -1.46
CA SER A 144 -1.73 -9.06 -1.04
C SER A 144 -2.57 -9.63 -2.18
N TYR A 145 -2.49 -9.03 -3.38
CA TYR A 145 -3.21 -9.52 -4.55
C TYR A 145 -2.66 -10.86 -5.09
N ARG A 146 -1.35 -11.13 -4.93
CA ARG A 146 -0.76 -12.43 -5.24
C ARG A 146 -1.31 -13.52 -4.30
N PHE A 147 -1.39 -13.23 -3.01
CA PHE A 147 -1.97 -14.13 -2.03
C PHE A 147 -3.42 -14.47 -2.35
N VAL A 148 -4.23 -13.47 -2.74
CA VAL A 148 -5.63 -13.67 -3.14
C VAL A 148 -5.72 -14.57 -4.37
N LEU A 149 -4.88 -14.32 -5.39
CA LEU A 149 -4.83 -15.15 -6.60
C LEU A 149 -4.46 -16.59 -6.29
N ASP A 150 -3.37 -16.82 -5.57
CA ASP A 150 -2.89 -18.15 -5.22
C ASP A 150 -3.94 -18.94 -4.42
N ARG A 151 -4.60 -18.27 -3.45
CA ARG A 151 -5.67 -18.86 -2.65
C ARG A 151 -6.88 -19.23 -3.51
N TYR A 152 -7.27 -18.36 -4.44
CA TYR A 152 -8.36 -18.64 -5.36
C TYR A 152 -8.03 -19.84 -6.27
N LEU A 153 -6.85 -19.88 -6.85
CA LEU A 153 -6.40 -21.00 -7.70
C LEU A 153 -6.32 -22.30 -6.91
N ALA A 154 -5.81 -22.27 -5.69
CA ALA A 154 -5.77 -23.45 -4.81
C ALA A 154 -7.16 -24.01 -4.52
N SER A 155 -8.17 -23.16 -4.35
CA SER A 155 -9.56 -23.59 -4.17
C SER A 155 -10.13 -24.35 -5.37
N LEU A 156 -9.55 -24.14 -6.55
CA LEU A 156 -9.89 -24.83 -7.81
C LEU A 156 -8.95 -26.02 -8.11
N GLY A 157 -8.06 -26.37 -7.17
CA GLY A 157 -7.02 -27.38 -7.39
C GLY A 157 -6.00 -27.00 -8.47
N LYS A 158 -5.75 -25.70 -8.66
CA LYS A 158 -4.84 -25.16 -9.68
C LYS A 158 -3.73 -24.34 -9.04
N GLU A 159 -2.62 -24.21 -9.76
CA GLU A 159 -1.52 -23.32 -9.43
C GLU A 159 -0.96 -22.68 -10.69
N ILE A 160 -0.33 -21.51 -10.55
CA ILE A 160 0.48 -20.89 -11.60
C ILE A 160 1.94 -20.98 -11.18
N LYS A 161 2.76 -21.55 -12.08
CA LYS A 161 4.23 -21.50 -11.96
C LYS A 161 4.71 -20.32 -12.80
N PRO A 162 5.11 -19.20 -12.18
CA PRO A 162 5.52 -18.04 -12.96
C PRO A 162 6.83 -18.30 -13.70
N PHE A 163 6.96 -17.74 -14.89
CA PHE A 163 8.22 -17.64 -15.61
C PHE A 163 9.20 -16.73 -14.88
N LEU A 164 8.69 -15.63 -14.31
CA LEU A 164 9.43 -14.67 -13.52
C LEU A 164 8.60 -14.24 -12.31
N GLU A 165 9.25 -14.18 -11.16
CA GLU A 165 8.69 -13.60 -9.94
C GLU A 165 9.55 -12.40 -9.53
N ILE A 166 8.95 -11.21 -9.40
CA ILE A 166 9.66 -9.97 -9.08
C ILE A 166 8.75 -8.98 -8.37
N GLY A 167 9.25 -8.35 -7.31
CA GLY A 167 8.50 -7.38 -6.48
C GLY A 167 8.38 -5.97 -7.09
N ASN A 168 8.61 -5.79 -8.37
CA ASN A 168 8.53 -4.48 -9.04
C ASN A 168 7.49 -4.51 -10.15
N THR A 169 6.36 -3.82 -9.93
CA THR A 169 5.23 -3.78 -10.87
C THR A 169 5.59 -3.06 -12.17
N GLU A 170 6.38 -2.00 -12.12
CA GLU A 170 6.78 -1.26 -13.32
C GLU A 170 7.66 -2.12 -14.23
N PHE A 171 8.56 -2.92 -13.63
CA PHE A 171 9.35 -3.88 -14.40
C PHE A 171 8.45 -4.88 -15.14
N ILE A 172 7.43 -5.43 -14.48
CA ILE A 172 6.46 -6.34 -15.11
C ILE A 172 5.75 -5.65 -16.27
N ILE A 173 5.28 -4.42 -16.09
CA ILE A 173 4.63 -3.63 -17.14
C ILE A 173 5.57 -3.41 -18.33
N ASN A 174 6.84 -3.10 -18.07
CA ASN A 174 7.84 -2.89 -19.12
C ASN A 174 8.17 -4.17 -19.91
N MET A 175 8.08 -5.35 -19.26
CA MET A 175 8.25 -6.64 -19.93
C MET A 175 7.07 -7.00 -20.85
N LEU A 176 5.91 -6.36 -20.69
CA LEU A 176 4.70 -6.60 -21.50
C LEU A 176 4.61 -5.67 -22.72
N LYS A 177 5.43 -4.64 -22.79
CA LYS A 177 5.49 -3.70 -23.94
C LYS A 177 6.23 -4.32 -25.11
#